data_191f886de55887b0952bb5ad4f893a4b
#
_entry.id   191f886de55887b0952bb5ad4f893a4b
#
_cell.length_a   1.000
_cell.length_b   1.000
_cell.length_c   1.000
_cell.angle_alpha   90.00
_cell.angle_beta   90.00
_cell.angle_gamma   90.00
#
_symmetry.space_group_name_H-M   'P 1'
#
loop_
_entity.id
_entity.type
_entity.pdbx_description
1 polymer ?
#
loop_
_entity_poly.entity_id
_entity_poly.type
_entity_poly.pdbx_seq_one_letter_code
_entity_poly.pdbx_strand_id
1 'polypeptide(L)'
;MFRHFLRVVLLTLIIYHLSLVTSFAQFTLRQEHDSLYWLNDWRLPYPVYRFCTGDVDGDGSEDALVGVVKSTRYHKEIGRRLFIFHLVNGKARPLWMGSKLGGILQDFRFVDGFVRSLETTADGRYVVAEYRWDDFGLAFERFLVKNVDKETALERFAKNASLNDK
;
A
#
# COMPACT_ATOMS: atom_id res chain seq x y z
N MET A 1 8.70 -10.06 55.63
CA MET A 1 9.76 -9.62 54.70
C MET A 1 9.81 -10.45 53.41
N PHE A 2 9.80 -11.76 53.48
CA PHE A 2 9.86 -12.67 52.27
C PHE A 2 8.69 -12.52 51.30
N ARG A 3 7.46 -12.30 51.77
CA ARG A 3 6.26 -12.13 50.94
C ARG A 3 6.23 -10.83 50.12
N HIS A 4 6.89 -9.76 50.59
CA HIS A 4 7.03 -8.51 49.86
C HIS A 4 8.12 -8.61 48.79
N PHE A 5 9.23 -9.30 49.09
CA PHE A 5 10.30 -9.54 48.13
C PHE A 5 9.78 -10.39 46.92
N LEU A 6 9.03 -11.45 47.18
CA LEU A 6 8.45 -12.30 46.15
C LEU A 6 7.46 -11.55 45.24
N ARG A 7 6.64 -10.61 45.81
CA ARG A 7 5.72 -9.79 45.03
C ARG A 7 6.47 -8.76 44.12
N VAL A 8 7.56 -8.19 44.63
CA VAL A 8 8.36 -7.25 43.83
C VAL A 8 9.07 -7.97 42.69
N VAL A 9 9.63 -9.15 42.92
CA VAL A 9 10.26 -9.98 41.89
C VAL A 9 9.25 -10.45 40.84
N LEU A 10 8.05 -10.80 41.25
CA LEU A 10 6.98 -11.21 40.31
C LEU A 10 6.49 -10.04 39.44
N LEU A 11 6.36 -8.84 40.04
CA LEU A 11 5.99 -7.62 39.33
C LEU A 11 7.08 -7.18 38.33
N THR A 12 8.36 -7.28 38.70
CA THR A 12 9.45 -6.98 37.78
C THR A 12 9.55 -7.97 36.63
N LEU A 13 9.30 -9.25 36.87
CA LEU A 13 9.23 -10.27 35.80
C LEU A 13 8.06 -10.02 34.82
N ILE A 14 6.88 -9.61 35.34
CA ILE A 14 5.71 -9.28 34.50
C ILE A 14 6.00 -8.02 33.65
N ILE A 15 6.66 -7.01 34.22
CA ILE A 15 7.05 -5.80 33.47
C ILE A 15 8.10 -6.13 32.40
N TYR A 16 9.04 -7.03 32.68
CA TYR A 16 10.02 -7.50 31.70
C TYR A 16 9.40 -8.30 30.55
N HIS A 17 8.34 -9.09 30.80
CA HIS A 17 7.62 -9.80 29.74
C HIS A 17 6.71 -8.87 28.92
N LEU A 18 6.24 -7.74 29.47
CA LEU A 18 5.44 -6.77 28.73
C LEU A 18 6.26 -5.85 27.82
N SER A 19 7.56 -5.82 27.99
CA SER A 19 8.49 -5.04 27.12
C SER A 19 9.11 -5.84 25.97
N LEU A 20 8.62 -7.04 25.69
CA LEU A 20 8.77 -7.67 24.39
C LEU A 20 7.91 -6.90 23.39
N VAL A 21 8.36 -5.69 23.05
CA VAL A 21 7.92 -4.99 21.87
C VAL A 21 8.19 -5.92 20.70
N THR A 22 7.16 -6.56 20.22
CA THR A 22 7.21 -7.23 18.93
C THR A 22 7.56 -6.15 17.92
N SER A 23 8.82 -6.05 17.54
CA SER A 23 9.25 -5.27 16.41
C SER A 23 8.58 -5.92 15.19
N PHE A 24 7.40 -5.42 14.83
CA PHE A 24 6.78 -5.80 13.57
C PHE A 24 7.76 -5.38 12.48
N ALA A 25 8.14 -6.32 11.64
CA ALA A 25 8.95 -6.01 10.48
C ALA A 25 8.17 -4.99 9.64
N GLN A 26 8.71 -3.79 9.51
CA GLN A 26 8.07 -2.67 8.84
C GLN A 26 8.72 -2.46 7.48
N PHE A 27 7.93 -2.01 6.50
CA PHE A 27 8.47 -1.56 5.23
C PHE A 27 9.19 -0.22 5.38
N THR A 28 10.36 -0.12 4.75
CA THR A 28 11.13 1.11 4.64
C THR A 28 11.45 1.37 3.17
N LEU A 29 11.12 2.56 2.70
CA LEU A 29 11.49 3.02 1.35
C LEU A 29 12.61 4.04 1.48
N ARG A 30 13.77 3.76 0.90
CA ARG A 30 14.94 4.64 0.88
C ARG A 30 15.29 5.03 -0.55
N GLN A 31 15.39 6.32 -0.79
CA GLN A 31 15.91 6.85 -2.05
C GLN A 31 17.44 6.89 -2.02
N GLU A 32 18.09 6.42 -3.08
CA GLU A 32 19.52 6.51 -3.29
C GLU A 32 19.85 7.56 -4.35
N HIS A 33 19.09 7.59 -5.45
CA HIS A 33 19.15 8.59 -6.54
C HIS A 33 17.74 8.85 -7.08
N ASP A 34 17.56 9.81 -7.98
CA ASP A 34 16.26 10.19 -8.56
C ASP A 34 15.48 9.03 -9.17
N SER A 35 16.17 8.01 -9.64
CA SER A 35 15.58 6.81 -10.26
C SER A 35 16.02 5.50 -9.62
N LEU A 36 16.55 5.55 -8.39
CA LEU A 36 16.99 4.37 -7.67
C LEU A 36 16.51 4.42 -6.23
N TYR A 37 15.67 3.45 -5.88
CA TYR A 37 15.10 3.28 -4.55
C TYR A 37 15.33 1.86 -4.04
N TRP A 38 15.28 1.70 -2.73
CA TRP A 38 15.31 0.44 -2.05
C TRP A 38 14.07 0.31 -1.15
N LEU A 39 13.30 -0.73 -1.37
CA LEU A 39 12.23 -1.15 -0.47
C LEU A 39 12.80 -2.28 0.39
N ASN A 40 13.18 -2.01 1.62
CA ASN A 40 13.97 -2.92 2.46
C ASN A 40 15.23 -3.39 1.71
N ASP A 41 15.27 -4.66 1.30
CA ASP A 41 16.34 -5.29 0.52
C ASP A 41 16.04 -5.32 -1.00
N TRP A 42 14.87 -4.88 -1.44
CA TRP A 42 14.45 -4.93 -2.85
C TRP A 42 14.84 -3.68 -3.60
N ARG A 43 15.59 -3.84 -4.69
CA ARG A 43 16.03 -2.74 -5.54
C ARG A 43 14.94 -2.34 -6.54
N LEU A 44 14.61 -1.04 -6.58
CA LEU A 44 13.67 -0.42 -7.51
C LEU A 44 14.43 0.56 -8.41
N PRO A 45 14.91 0.14 -9.59
CA PRO A 45 15.71 0.98 -10.49
C PRO A 45 14.84 1.84 -11.39
N TYR A 46 13.88 2.57 -10.80
CA TYR A 46 12.96 3.51 -11.46
C TYR A 46 12.45 4.55 -10.48
N PRO A 47 11.98 5.73 -11.00
CA PRO A 47 11.37 6.73 -10.13
C PRO A 47 10.17 6.17 -9.37
N VAL A 48 10.10 6.49 -8.08
CA VAL A 48 8.95 6.19 -7.21
C VAL A 48 8.19 7.48 -6.98
N TYR A 49 6.88 7.49 -7.25
CA TYR A 49 6.02 8.67 -7.07
C TYR A 49 5.05 8.54 -5.90
N ARG A 50 4.82 7.33 -5.40
CA ARG A 50 3.90 7.06 -4.29
C ARG A 50 4.36 5.85 -3.49
N PHE A 51 4.18 5.93 -2.17
CA PHE A 51 4.37 4.83 -1.25
C PHE A 51 3.30 4.90 -0.15
N CYS A 52 2.65 3.78 0.11
CA CYS A 52 1.80 3.58 1.29
C CYS A 52 1.81 2.10 1.67
N THR A 53 1.28 1.81 2.85
CA THR A 53 1.16 0.44 3.35
C THR A 53 -0.30 0.12 3.69
N GLY A 54 -0.62 -1.17 3.77
CA GLY A 54 -1.90 -1.70 4.19
C GLY A 54 -2.00 -3.20 3.94
N ASP A 55 -2.89 -3.86 4.61
CA ASP A 55 -3.18 -5.29 4.43
C ASP A 55 -4.01 -5.48 3.16
N VAL A 56 -3.33 -5.68 2.03
CA VAL A 56 -3.96 -5.70 0.70
C VAL A 56 -4.64 -7.03 0.42
N ASP A 57 -4.01 -8.14 0.80
CA ASP A 57 -4.51 -9.50 0.53
C ASP A 57 -5.37 -10.07 1.67
N GLY A 58 -5.48 -9.33 2.80
CA GLY A 58 -6.33 -9.70 3.93
C GLY A 58 -5.72 -10.78 4.83
N ASP A 59 -4.40 -11.00 4.78
CA ASP A 59 -3.72 -12.01 5.59
C ASP A 59 -3.41 -11.53 7.02
N GLY A 60 -3.72 -10.27 7.34
CA GLY A 60 -3.46 -9.63 8.63
C GLY A 60 -2.06 -9.02 8.75
N SER A 61 -1.25 -9.09 7.70
CA SER A 61 0.07 -8.47 7.61
C SER A 61 0.01 -7.19 6.77
N GLU A 62 0.94 -6.29 7.02
CA GLU A 62 1.03 -5.06 6.23
C GLU A 62 1.83 -5.31 4.94
N ASP A 63 1.25 -4.92 3.79
CA ASP A 63 1.88 -4.91 2.49
C ASP A 63 2.36 -3.52 2.11
N ALA A 64 3.36 -3.42 1.23
CA ALA A 64 3.80 -2.17 0.64
C ALA A 64 3.22 -1.98 -0.76
N LEU A 65 2.57 -0.84 -0.97
CA LEU A 65 2.10 -0.39 -2.27
C LEU A 65 3.06 0.69 -2.79
N VAL A 66 3.73 0.42 -3.90
CA VAL A 66 4.76 1.30 -4.45
C VAL A 66 4.38 1.75 -5.86
N GLY A 67 4.19 3.05 -6.01
CA GLY A 67 3.94 3.69 -7.30
C GLY A 67 5.24 4.00 -8.02
N VAL A 68 5.48 3.39 -9.16
CA VAL A 68 6.69 3.53 -9.97
C VAL A 68 6.39 4.07 -11.36
N VAL A 69 7.39 4.67 -12.00
CA VAL A 69 7.28 5.15 -13.40
C VAL A 69 8.18 4.31 -14.28
N LYS A 70 7.58 3.42 -15.07
CA LYS A 70 8.31 2.54 -16.00
C LYS A 70 7.41 1.93 -17.08
N SER A 71 8.02 1.34 -18.11
CA SER A 71 7.37 0.38 -19.00
C SER A 71 7.31 -1.02 -18.35
N THR A 72 6.39 -1.86 -18.80
CA THR A 72 6.33 -3.28 -18.40
C THR A 72 6.41 -4.17 -19.64
N ARG A 73 6.54 -5.48 -19.42
CA ARG A 73 6.55 -6.45 -20.53
C ARG A 73 5.29 -6.33 -21.43
N TYR A 74 4.15 -6.07 -20.82
CA TYR A 74 2.86 -6.01 -21.50
C TYR A 74 2.44 -4.59 -21.91
N HIS A 75 3.07 -3.54 -21.32
CA HIS A 75 2.80 -2.13 -21.61
C HIS A 75 4.12 -1.43 -21.88
N LYS A 76 4.46 -1.26 -23.16
CA LYS A 76 5.76 -0.73 -23.61
C LYS A 76 5.93 0.76 -23.32
N GLU A 77 4.84 1.50 -23.22
CA GLU A 77 4.88 2.91 -22.87
C GLU A 77 5.30 3.13 -21.42
N ILE A 78 6.17 4.12 -21.21
CA ILE A 78 6.53 4.57 -19.87
C ILE A 78 5.30 5.22 -19.24
N GLY A 79 4.94 4.79 -18.05
CA GLY A 79 3.79 5.32 -17.32
C GLY A 79 3.80 4.90 -15.87
N ARG A 80 2.85 5.45 -15.12
CA ARG A 80 2.66 5.11 -13.70
C ARG A 80 2.16 3.69 -13.57
N ARG A 81 2.77 2.95 -12.66
CA ARG A 81 2.44 1.56 -12.32
C ARG A 81 2.36 1.42 -10.82
N LEU A 82 1.56 0.48 -10.37
CA LEU A 82 1.47 0.07 -8.98
C LEU A 82 2.14 -1.29 -8.82
N PHE A 83 3.03 -1.41 -7.84
CA PHE A 83 3.62 -2.67 -7.39
C PHE A 83 3.23 -2.92 -5.95
N ILE A 84 2.98 -4.18 -5.60
CA ILE A 84 2.62 -4.59 -4.24
C ILE A 84 3.65 -5.62 -3.78
N PHE A 85 4.11 -5.46 -2.54
CA PHE A 85 5.10 -6.31 -1.91
C PHE A 85 4.62 -6.74 -0.54
N HIS A 86 4.89 -7.97 -0.17
CA HIS A 86 4.75 -8.49 1.18
C HIS A 86 6.12 -8.70 1.84
N LEU A 87 6.14 -8.84 3.18
CA LEU A 87 7.36 -9.15 3.92
C LEU A 87 7.48 -10.66 4.15
N VAL A 88 8.60 -11.25 3.71
CA VAL A 88 8.97 -12.63 4.01
C VAL A 88 10.28 -12.62 4.79
N ASN A 89 10.24 -12.97 6.06
CA ASN A 89 11.42 -12.94 6.94
C ASN A 89 12.14 -11.57 6.93
N GLY A 90 11.36 -10.46 6.98
CA GLY A 90 11.86 -9.09 6.96
C GLY A 90 12.35 -8.59 5.60
N LYS A 91 12.22 -9.39 4.55
CA LYS A 91 12.64 -9.04 3.18
C LYS A 91 11.43 -8.74 2.32
N ALA A 92 11.50 -7.67 1.53
CA ALA A 92 10.46 -7.35 0.56
C ALA A 92 10.43 -8.37 -0.57
N ARG A 93 9.26 -8.92 -0.84
CA ARG A 93 9.02 -9.86 -1.95
C ARG A 93 7.82 -9.42 -2.76
N PRO A 94 7.88 -9.47 -4.09
CA PRO A 94 6.76 -9.05 -4.91
C PRO A 94 5.55 -9.96 -4.70
N LEU A 95 4.43 -9.34 -4.34
CA LEU A 95 3.11 -9.95 -4.35
C LEU A 95 2.46 -9.72 -5.72
N TRP A 96 2.58 -8.48 -6.25
CA TRP A 96 2.04 -8.12 -7.56
C TRP A 96 2.87 -7.03 -8.24
N MET A 97 3.25 -7.24 -9.49
CA MET A 97 4.16 -6.37 -10.24
C MET A 97 3.45 -5.67 -11.42
N GLY A 98 2.36 -4.98 -11.11
CA GLY A 98 1.79 -3.99 -12.01
C GLY A 98 1.21 -4.48 -13.32
N SER A 99 0.04 -5.08 -13.30
CA SER A 99 -0.83 -5.08 -14.46
C SER A 99 -1.44 -3.68 -14.65
N LYS A 100 -1.98 -3.41 -15.83
CA LYS A 100 -2.74 -2.21 -16.09
C LYS A 100 -4.04 -2.26 -15.28
N LEU A 101 -4.37 -1.20 -14.54
CA LEU A 101 -5.73 -0.96 -14.04
C LEU A 101 -6.65 -0.55 -15.19
N GLY A 102 -7.89 -0.24 -14.93
CA GLY A 102 -8.89 0.04 -15.97
C GLY A 102 -8.53 1.23 -16.87
N GLY A 103 -7.96 2.30 -16.32
CA GLY A 103 -7.54 3.51 -17.02
C GLY A 103 -6.03 3.77 -16.98
N ILE A 104 -5.66 5.02 -17.24
CA ILE A 104 -4.28 5.51 -17.13
C ILE A 104 -4.06 5.98 -15.69
N LEU A 105 -3.32 5.21 -14.91
CA LEU A 105 -3.08 5.49 -13.49
C LEU A 105 -2.40 6.85 -13.29
N GLN A 106 -3.00 7.68 -12.46
CA GLN A 106 -2.47 8.97 -12.04
C GLN A 106 -1.96 8.92 -10.59
N ASP A 107 -2.72 8.29 -9.69
CA ASP A 107 -2.37 8.12 -8.29
C ASP A 107 -3.17 6.97 -7.67
N PHE A 108 -2.77 6.55 -6.46
CA PHE A 108 -3.52 5.55 -5.70
C PHE A 108 -3.32 5.77 -4.20
N ARG A 109 -4.18 5.14 -3.42
CA ARG A 109 -4.08 5.03 -1.96
C ARG A 109 -4.74 3.74 -1.50
N PHE A 110 -4.37 3.26 -0.32
CA PHE A 110 -5.05 2.16 0.35
C PHE A 110 -6.04 2.74 1.36
N VAL A 111 -7.31 2.35 1.29
CA VAL A 111 -8.40 2.86 2.12
C VAL A 111 -9.43 1.78 2.35
N ASP A 112 -9.70 1.46 3.62
CA ASP A 112 -10.78 0.55 4.03
C ASP A 112 -10.75 -0.82 3.33
N GLY A 113 -9.55 -1.39 3.15
CA GLY A 113 -9.36 -2.70 2.49
C GLY A 113 -9.35 -2.64 0.96
N PHE A 114 -9.38 -1.43 0.36
CA PHE A 114 -9.36 -1.25 -1.09
C PHE A 114 -8.14 -0.46 -1.55
N VAL A 115 -7.63 -0.81 -2.71
CA VAL A 115 -6.76 0.06 -3.49
C VAL A 115 -7.66 1.01 -4.27
N ARG A 116 -7.72 2.26 -3.84
CA ARG A 116 -8.42 3.32 -4.55
C ARG A 116 -7.47 3.96 -5.55
N SER A 117 -7.85 3.99 -6.81
CA SER A 117 -7.08 4.61 -7.89
C SER A 117 -7.71 5.93 -8.33
N LEU A 118 -6.85 6.86 -8.73
CA LEU A 118 -7.18 8.00 -9.56
C LEU A 118 -6.65 7.70 -10.96
N GLU A 119 -7.53 7.68 -11.94
CA GLU A 119 -7.20 7.31 -13.32
C GLU A 119 -7.71 8.36 -14.31
N THR A 120 -7.12 8.39 -15.51
CA THR A 120 -7.68 9.14 -16.63
C THR A 120 -8.05 8.19 -17.77
N THR A 121 -9.06 8.57 -18.53
CA THR A 121 -9.43 7.96 -19.79
C THR A 121 -8.62 8.56 -20.95
N ALA A 122 -8.69 7.96 -22.13
CA ALA A 122 -7.95 8.44 -23.30
C ALA A 122 -8.39 9.84 -23.75
N ASP A 123 -9.63 10.23 -23.48
CA ASP A 123 -10.20 11.57 -23.74
C ASP A 123 -9.93 12.59 -22.61
N GLY A 124 -9.10 12.22 -21.61
CA GLY A 124 -8.65 13.13 -20.54
C GLY A 124 -9.66 13.33 -19.40
N ARG A 125 -10.76 12.58 -19.37
CA ARG A 125 -11.70 12.60 -18.24
C ARG A 125 -11.14 11.76 -17.09
N TYR A 126 -11.61 12.05 -15.87
CA TYR A 126 -11.15 11.38 -14.66
C TYR A 126 -12.13 10.33 -14.17
N VAL A 127 -11.53 9.31 -13.54
CA VAL A 127 -12.19 8.18 -12.91
C VAL A 127 -11.55 7.96 -11.54
N VAL A 128 -12.38 7.70 -10.53
CA VAL A 128 -11.92 7.14 -9.24
C VAL A 128 -12.58 5.78 -9.10
N ALA A 129 -11.75 4.75 -8.98
CA ALA A 129 -12.18 3.38 -8.85
C ALA A 129 -11.60 2.72 -7.61
N GLU A 130 -12.24 1.68 -7.12
CA GLU A 130 -11.73 0.82 -6.07
C GLU A 130 -11.51 -0.58 -6.62
N TYR A 131 -10.39 -1.16 -6.20
CA TYR A 131 -9.95 -2.51 -6.52
C TYR A 131 -9.74 -3.27 -5.22
N ARG A 132 -10.06 -4.55 -5.23
CA ARG A 132 -9.81 -5.48 -4.15
C ARG A 132 -8.82 -6.54 -4.60
N TRP A 133 -8.07 -7.09 -3.67
CA TRP A 133 -7.26 -8.26 -3.93
C TRP A 133 -8.15 -9.48 -4.23
N ASP A 134 -7.80 -10.19 -5.29
CA ASP A 134 -8.44 -11.43 -5.69
C ASP A 134 -7.33 -12.37 -6.17
N ASP A 135 -7.13 -13.46 -5.50
CA ASP A 135 -6.10 -14.52 -5.61
C ASP A 135 -4.82 -14.20 -6.40
N PHE A 136 -4.93 -13.56 -7.56
CA PHE A 136 -3.83 -13.31 -8.50
C PHE A 136 -3.53 -11.83 -8.75
N GLY A 137 -4.22 -10.91 -8.07
CA GLY A 137 -4.00 -9.48 -8.26
C GLY A 137 -5.20 -8.62 -7.91
N LEU A 138 -5.21 -7.40 -8.42
CA LEU A 138 -6.28 -6.45 -8.17
C LEU A 138 -7.45 -6.65 -9.13
N ALA A 139 -8.59 -7.04 -8.60
CA ALA A 139 -9.88 -7.10 -9.30
C ALA A 139 -10.64 -5.78 -9.13
N PHE A 140 -11.29 -5.32 -10.19
CA PHE A 140 -12.17 -4.15 -10.14
C PHE A 140 -13.35 -4.43 -9.22
N GLU A 141 -13.63 -3.52 -8.28
CA GLU A 141 -14.77 -3.61 -7.37
C GLU A 141 -15.88 -2.64 -7.79
N ARG A 142 -15.56 -1.34 -7.88
CA ARG A 142 -16.56 -0.31 -8.22
C ARG A 142 -15.93 0.99 -8.68
N PHE A 143 -16.74 1.80 -9.36
CA PHE A 143 -16.46 3.22 -9.57
C PHE A 143 -17.00 4.04 -8.40
N LEU A 144 -16.19 4.94 -7.86
CA LEU A 144 -16.66 5.97 -6.95
C LEU A 144 -17.20 7.19 -7.73
N VAL A 145 -16.50 7.57 -8.80
CA VAL A 145 -16.96 8.50 -9.84
C VAL A 145 -16.31 8.12 -11.18
N LYS A 146 -16.98 8.45 -12.26
CA LYS A 146 -16.47 8.26 -13.63
C LYS A 146 -16.90 9.40 -14.54
N ASN A 147 -16.08 9.68 -15.55
CA ASN A 147 -16.32 10.72 -16.56
C ASN A 147 -16.51 12.12 -15.95
N VAL A 148 -15.71 12.46 -14.94
CA VAL A 148 -15.76 13.75 -14.24
C VAL A 148 -14.52 14.59 -14.58
N ASP A 149 -14.56 15.88 -14.18
CA ASP A 149 -13.39 16.76 -14.19
C ASP A 149 -12.39 16.38 -13.07
N LYS A 150 -11.22 17.01 -13.12
CA LYS A 150 -10.13 16.74 -12.19
C LYS A 150 -10.48 17.08 -10.73
N GLU A 151 -11.16 18.20 -10.50
CA GLU A 151 -11.47 18.71 -9.17
C GLU A 151 -12.42 17.75 -8.45
N THR A 152 -13.54 17.39 -9.08
CA THR A 152 -14.49 16.39 -8.59
C THR A 152 -13.82 15.04 -8.30
N ALA A 153 -12.93 14.62 -9.19
CA ALA A 153 -12.19 13.36 -8.99
C ALA A 153 -11.27 13.43 -7.77
N LEU A 154 -10.51 14.52 -7.60
CA LEU A 154 -9.60 14.69 -6.47
C LEU A 154 -10.35 14.73 -5.13
N GLU A 155 -11.49 15.42 -5.07
CA GLU A 155 -12.34 15.42 -3.87
C GLU A 155 -12.79 14.01 -3.51
N ARG A 156 -13.25 13.23 -4.49
CA ARG A 156 -13.71 11.86 -4.25
C ARG A 156 -12.56 10.91 -3.91
N PHE A 157 -11.40 11.10 -4.53
CA PHE A 157 -10.19 10.34 -4.26
C PHE A 157 -9.69 10.55 -2.82
N ALA A 158 -9.76 11.79 -2.31
CA ALA A 158 -9.29 12.16 -0.98
C ALA A 158 -10.23 11.72 0.16
N LYS A 159 -11.53 11.59 -0.08
CA LYS A 159 -12.51 11.21 0.94
C LYS A 159 -12.19 9.81 1.50
N ASN A 160 -12.09 9.71 2.82
CA ASN A 160 -12.21 8.42 3.49
C ASN A 160 -13.67 7.95 3.37
N ALA A 161 -13.95 6.64 3.41
CA ALA A 161 -15.32 6.18 3.48
C ALA A 161 -15.95 6.79 4.74
N SER A 162 -16.89 7.71 4.57
CA SER A 162 -17.68 8.18 5.69
C SER A 162 -18.66 7.06 6.06
N LEU A 163 -18.85 6.82 7.35
CA LEU A 163 -19.79 5.85 7.92
C LEU A 163 -21.27 6.11 7.51
N ASN A 164 -21.56 7.03 6.60
CA ASN A 164 -22.87 7.54 6.28
C ASN A 164 -23.39 7.24 4.86
N ASP A 165 -22.69 6.44 4.07
CA ASP A 165 -23.20 5.98 2.76
C ASP A 165 -23.80 4.56 2.87
N LYS A 166 -24.80 4.40 3.78
CA LYS A 166 -25.69 3.24 3.80
C LYS A 166 -27.07 3.63 3.32
#